data_cc13787a0e6070ec863559acc0f24d8e
#
_entry.id   cc13787a0e6070ec863559acc0f24d8e
#
_cell.length_a   1.000
_cell.length_b   1.000
_cell.length_c   1.000
_cell.angle_alpha   90.00
_cell.angle_beta   90.00
_cell.angle_gamma   90.00
#
_symmetry.space_group_name_H-M   'P 1'
#
loop_
_entity.id
_entity.type
_entity.pdbx_description
1 polymer ?
#
loop_
_entity_poly.entity_id
_entity_poly.type
_entity_poly.pdbx_seq_one_letter_code
_entity_poly.pdbx_strand_id
1 'polypeptide(L)'
;MSLCPCESQLTYESCCLPIHQHHQNAHTPEQLMRARYSAHVKGLVDFVVATYHPSCEAEKERDAIADSIASDWCGLEVVSTAPGEHHDEGFVTFKAYFSAEQGRSTQTLCLEERSRFVRENGLWYYIDGEFPQANQAKVGRNNPCPCQSGKKFKKCCG
;
A
#
# COMPACT_ATOMS: atom_id res chain seq x y z
N MET A 1 12.50 6.71 -20.79
CA MET A 1 11.85 5.72 -19.93
C MET A 1 11.59 6.32 -18.56
N SER A 2 10.40 6.10 -18.05
CA SER A 2 10.01 6.70 -16.78
C SER A 2 10.45 5.84 -15.61
N LEU A 3 10.78 6.49 -14.50
CA LEU A 3 11.06 5.77 -13.26
C LEU A 3 9.79 5.09 -12.76
N CYS A 4 9.96 3.98 -12.06
CA CYS A 4 8.83 3.23 -11.51
C CYS A 4 8.10 4.07 -10.46
N PRO A 5 6.76 4.07 -10.48
CA PRO A 5 5.99 4.80 -9.46
C PRO A 5 6.33 4.38 -8.02
N CYS A 6 6.86 3.18 -7.81
CA CYS A 6 7.17 2.68 -6.47
C CYS A 6 8.40 3.36 -5.85
N GLU A 7 9.03 4.27 -6.57
CA GLU A 7 10.18 5.05 -6.11
C GLU A 7 11.40 4.22 -5.75
N SER A 8 11.56 3.09 -6.46
CA SER A 8 12.76 2.26 -6.32
C SER A 8 13.99 2.87 -7.01
N GLN A 9 13.79 3.93 -7.80
CA GLN A 9 14.80 4.57 -8.65
C GLN A 9 15.15 3.76 -9.90
N LEU A 10 14.44 2.65 -10.12
CA LEU A 10 14.59 1.84 -11.34
C LEU A 10 13.50 2.26 -12.32
N THR A 11 13.73 1.95 -13.61
CA THR A 11 12.66 2.15 -14.58
C THR A 11 11.54 1.16 -14.31
N TYR A 12 10.32 1.52 -14.71
CA TYR A 12 9.18 0.65 -14.53
C TYR A 12 9.40 -0.71 -15.20
N GLU A 13 9.97 -0.71 -16.40
CA GLU A 13 10.24 -1.91 -17.17
C GLU A 13 11.22 -2.86 -16.47
N SER A 14 12.11 -2.31 -15.63
CA SER A 14 13.08 -3.10 -14.88
C SER A 14 12.64 -3.39 -13.45
N CYS A 15 11.50 -2.89 -13.03
CA CYS A 15 11.07 -2.95 -11.64
C CYS A 15 9.72 -3.66 -11.51
N CYS A 16 8.62 -2.91 -11.54
CA CYS A 16 7.31 -3.48 -11.25
C CYS A 16 6.64 -4.13 -12.45
N LEU A 17 7.00 -3.73 -13.68
CA LEU A 17 6.36 -4.30 -14.86
C LEU A 17 6.48 -5.83 -14.93
N PRO A 18 7.68 -6.43 -14.73
CA PRO A 18 7.76 -7.90 -14.76
C PRO A 18 6.85 -8.57 -13.74
N ILE A 19 6.66 -7.94 -12.59
CA ILE A 19 5.79 -8.47 -11.54
C ILE A 19 4.33 -8.31 -11.93
N HIS A 20 3.97 -7.17 -12.53
CA HIS A 20 2.61 -6.95 -13.03
C HIS A 20 2.25 -7.95 -14.12
N GLN A 21 3.21 -8.36 -14.92
CA GLN A 21 2.99 -9.35 -15.98
C GLN A 21 2.92 -10.77 -15.42
N HIS A 22 3.72 -11.06 -14.39
CA HIS A 22 3.78 -12.38 -13.78
C HIS A 22 4.00 -12.24 -12.28
N HIS A 23 2.97 -12.52 -11.50
CA HIS A 23 2.99 -12.40 -10.05
C HIS A 23 4.18 -13.16 -9.42
N GLN A 24 4.55 -14.32 -9.99
CA GLN A 24 5.66 -15.12 -9.47
C GLN A 24 7.02 -14.42 -9.53
N ASN A 25 7.12 -13.31 -10.24
CA ASN A 25 8.35 -12.53 -10.29
C ASN A 25 8.59 -11.70 -9.03
N ALA A 26 7.61 -11.61 -8.14
CA ALA A 26 7.82 -11.00 -6.83
C ALA A 26 8.46 -12.03 -5.91
N HIS A 27 9.75 -11.84 -5.61
CA HIS A 27 10.52 -12.79 -4.81
C HIS A 27 10.60 -12.42 -3.34
N THR A 28 10.18 -11.22 -2.96
CA THR A 28 10.22 -10.75 -1.58
C THR A 28 8.95 -9.97 -1.28
N PRO A 29 8.57 -9.86 0.01
CA PRO A 29 7.44 -9.01 0.38
C PRO A 29 7.60 -7.57 -0.10
N GLU A 30 8.81 -7.01 -0.01
CA GLU A 30 9.03 -5.64 -0.47
C GLU A 30 8.75 -5.49 -1.96
N GLN A 31 9.20 -6.44 -2.77
CA GLN A 31 8.94 -6.38 -4.21
C GLN A 31 7.44 -6.42 -4.50
N LEU A 32 6.71 -7.28 -3.80
CA LEU A 32 5.26 -7.34 -3.99
C LEU A 32 4.59 -6.06 -3.52
N MET A 33 5.01 -5.52 -2.38
CA MET A 33 4.42 -4.29 -1.87
C MET A 33 4.64 -3.14 -2.85
N ARG A 34 5.84 -3.00 -3.39
CA ARG A 34 6.12 -1.95 -4.37
C ARG A 34 5.30 -2.13 -5.64
N ALA A 35 5.13 -3.38 -6.09
CA ALA A 35 4.31 -3.67 -7.28
C ALA A 35 2.84 -3.35 -7.02
N ARG A 36 2.34 -3.62 -5.82
CA ARG A 36 0.96 -3.26 -5.47
C ARG A 36 0.77 -1.75 -5.44
N TYR A 37 1.73 -1.01 -4.90
CA TYR A 37 1.66 0.45 -4.93
C TYR A 37 1.63 0.97 -6.38
N SER A 38 2.54 0.48 -7.22
CA SER A 38 2.57 0.87 -8.64
C SER A 38 1.25 0.52 -9.33
N ALA A 39 0.64 -0.60 -8.93
CA ALA A 39 -0.66 -0.99 -9.48
C ALA A 39 -1.75 0.00 -9.09
N HIS A 40 -1.68 0.55 -7.87
CA HIS A 40 -2.59 1.62 -7.47
C HIS A 40 -2.41 2.86 -8.36
N VAL A 41 -1.16 3.26 -8.58
CA VAL A 41 -0.88 4.43 -9.42
C VAL A 41 -1.38 4.22 -10.86
N LYS A 42 -1.23 3.01 -11.38
CA LYS A 42 -1.58 2.70 -12.76
C LYS A 42 -3.01 2.21 -12.95
N GLY A 43 -3.76 2.03 -11.87
CA GLY A 43 -5.14 1.58 -11.97
C GLY A 43 -5.31 0.11 -12.30
N LEU A 44 -4.36 -0.74 -11.89
CA LEU A 44 -4.38 -2.16 -12.21
C LEU A 44 -5.17 -2.94 -11.14
N VAL A 45 -6.49 -2.80 -11.18
CA VAL A 45 -7.39 -3.40 -10.18
C VAL A 45 -7.21 -4.92 -10.12
N ASP A 46 -7.13 -5.57 -11.28
CA ASP A 46 -7.00 -7.03 -11.31
C ASP A 46 -5.75 -7.51 -10.60
N PHE A 47 -4.62 -6.81 -10.78
CA PHE A 47 -3.38 -7.19 -10.10
C PHE A 47 -3.51 -7.03 -8.58
N VAL A 48 -4.12 -5.93 -8.13
CA VAL A 48 -4.29 -5.69 -6.69
C VAL A 48 -5.16 -6.78 -6.08
N VAL A 49 -6.29 -7.11 -6.73
CA VAL A 49 -7.18 -8.16 -6.25
C VAL A 49 -6.46 -9.52 -6.24
N ALA A 50 -5.74 -9.85 -7.31
CA ALA A 50 -5.08 -11.15 -7.44
C ALA A 50 -3.94 -11.34 -6.43
N THR A 51 -3.36 -10.27 -5.91
CA THR A 51 -2.26 -10.37 -4.95
C THR A 51 -2.68 -10.32 -3.50
N TYR A 52 -3.99 -10.22 -3.21
CA TYR A 52 -4.49 -10.54 -1.88
C TYR A 52 -4.47 -12.05 -1.69
N HIS A 53 -4.14 -12.50 -0.49
CA HIS A 53 -4.25 -13.92 -0.17
C HIS A 53 -5.69 -14.38 -0.36
N PRO A 54 -5.90 -15.61 -0.88
CA PRO A 54 -7.27 -16.09 -1.16
C PRO A 54 -8.22 -16.01 0.06
N SER A 55 -7.69 -16.14 1.27
CA SER A 55 -8.51 -16.05 2.48
C SER A 55 -9.14 -14.68 2.68
N CYS A 56 -8.63 -13.65 2.02
CA CYS A 56 -9.16 -12.28 2.13
C CYS A 56 -10.42 -12.09 1.30
N GLU A 57 -10.70 -12.99 0.35
CA GLU A 57 -11.85 -12.88 -0.54
C GLU A 57 -11.93 -11.49 -1.20
N ALA A 58 -10.79 -11.02 -1.72
CA ALA A 58 -10.70 -9.67 -2.24
C ALA A 58 -11.63 -9.41 -3.42
N GLU A 59 -12.02 -10.44 -4.15
CA GLU A 59 -12.96 -10.29 -5.26
C GLU A 59 -14.30 -9.72 -4.79
N LYS A 60 -14.70 -10.04 -3.56
CA LYS A 60 -15.93 -9.49 -2.97
C LYS A 60 -15.80 -8.03 -2.61
N GLU A 61 -14.56 -7.55 -2.47
CA GLU A 61 -14.26 -6.17 -2.11
C GLU A 61 -13.75 -5.36 -3.31
N ARG A 62 -13.94 -5.87 -4.51
CA ARG A 62 -13.37 -5.26 -5.72
C ARG A 62 -13.77 -3.79 -5.87
N ASP A 63 -15.02 -3.45 -5.58
CA ASP A 63 -15.48 -2.07 -5.72
C ASP A 63 -14.78 -1.14 -4.73
N ALA A 64 -14.60 -1.58 -3.47
CA ALA A 64 -13.89 -0.78 -2.48
C ALA A 64 -12.41 -0.66 -2.83
N ILE A 65 -11.82 -1.72 -3.37
CA ILE A 65 -10.43 -1.71 -3.82
C ILE A 65 -10.27 -0.74 -4.98
N ALA A 66 -11.19 -0.76 -5.94
CA ALA A 66 -11.15 0.16 -7.08
C ALA A 66 -11.28 1.61 -6.63
N ASP A 67 -12.11 1.89 -5.62
CA ASP A 67 -12.23 3.23 -5.06
C ASP A 67 -10.92 3.70 -4.43
N SER A 68 -10.23 2.81 -3.71
CA SER A 68 -8.92 3.13 -3.15
C SER A 68 -7.88 3.41 -4.24
N ILE A 69 -7.92 2.63 -5.31
CA ILE A 69 -7.01 2.79 -6.44
C ILE A 69 -7.23 4.14 -7.13
N ALA A 70 -8.45 4.63 -7.14
CA ALA A 70 -8.79 5.90 -7.77
C ALA A 70 -8.24 7.12 -7.01
N SER A 71 -7.68 6.94 -5.82
CA SER A 71 -7.02 8.01 -5.09
C SER A 71 -5.78 8.50 -5.85
N ASP A 72 -5.43 9.77 -5.64
CA ASP A 72 -4.28 10.37 -6.33
C ASP A 72 -2.98 10.05 -5.57
N TRP A 73 -2.49 8.83 -5.76
CA TRP A 73 -1.26 8.39 -5.13
C TRP A 73 -0.06 9.15 -5.70
N CYS A 74 0.78 9.72 -4.84
CA CYS A 74 1.84 10.60 -5.28
C CYS A 74 3.21 10.31 -4.65
N GLY A 75 3.34 9.28 -3.84
CA GLY A 75 4.65 8.94 -3.29
C GLY A 75 4.61 7.71 -2.42
N LEU A 76 5.78 7.10 -2.26
CA LEU A 76 5.96 5.90 -1.45
C LEU A 76 7.30 5.95 -0.76
N GLU A 77 7.30 5.65 0.53
CA GLU A 77 8.53 5.47 1.30
C GLU A 77 8.46 4.11 1.99
N VAL A 78 9.39 3.21 1.68
CA VAL A 78 9.51 1.95 2.41
C VAL A 78 10.36 2.22 3.64
N VAL A 79 9.76 2.13 4.81
CA VAL A 79 10.42 2.47 6.07
C VAL A 79 11.30 1.34 6.55
N SER A 80 10.77 0.10 6.55
CA SER A 80 11.53 -1.06 7.03
C SER A 80 10.90 -2.34 6.53
N THR A 81 11.68 -3.41 6.58
CA THR A 81 11.20 -4.76 6.31
C THR A 81 11.64 -5.65 7.46
N ALA A 82 10.88 -6.70 7.72
CA ALA A 82 11.20 -7.64 8.79
C ALA A 82 10.76 -9.04 8.40
N PRO A 83 11.51 -10.07 8.79
CA PRO A 83 11.05 -11.45 8.59
C PRO A 83 9.92 -11.76 9.56
N GLY A 84 9.06 -12.72 9.18
CA GLY A 84 8.04 -13.24 10.07
C GLY A 84 8.55 -14.40 10.91
N GLU A 85 7.63 -15.08 11.58
CA GLU A 85 7.97 -16.25 12.37
C GLU A 85 8.41 -17.43 11.49
N HIS A 86 7.98 -17.45 10.25
CA HIS A 86 8.31 -18.45 9.26
C HIS A 86 8.96 -17.80 8.06
N HIS A 87 9.76 -18.58 7.30
CA HIS A 87 10.37 -18.05 6.08
C HIS A 87 9.34 -17.69 5.00
N ASP A 88 8.11 -18.18 5.13
CA ASP A 88 7.01 -17.85 4.22
C ASP A 88 6.17 -16.68 4.73
N GLU A 89 6.66 -15.93 5.69
CA GLU A 89 5.98 -14.75 6.21
C GLU A 89 6.97 -13.58 6.27
N GLY A 90 6.49 -12.39 5.99
CA GLY A 90 7.32 -11.19 6.10
C GLY A 90 6.48 -9.95 6.29
N PHE A 91 7.13 -8.89 6.73
CA PHE A 91 6.48 -7.61 7.01
C PHE A 91 7.17 -6.50 6.25
N VAL A 92 6.38 -5.54 5.78
CA VAL A 92 6.90 -4.31 5.18
C VAL A 92 6.16 -3.14 5.82
N THR A 93 6.92 -2.22 6.40
CA THR A 93 6.37 -0.97 6.91
C THR A 93 6.63 0.11 5.88
N PHE A 94 5.60 0.83 5.49
CA PHE A 94 5.74 1.85 4.46
C PHE A 94 4.81 3.01 4.73
N LYS A 95 5.11 4.13 4.08
CA LYS A 95 4.24 5.30 4.03
C LYS A 95 3.89 5.56 2.57
N ALA A 96 2.61 5.63 2.29
CA ALA A 96 2.12 5.97 0.95
C ALA A 96 1.43 7.32 1.02
N TYR A 97 1.76 8.19 0.07
CA TYR A 97 1.26 9.55 0.06
C TYR A 97 0.25 9.71 -1.06
N PHE A 98 -0.80 10.44 -0.77
CA PHE A 98 -1.82 10.71 -1.77
C PHE A 98 -2.36 12.12 -1.59
N SER A 99 -2.86 12.70 -2.68
CA SER A 99 -3.44 14.03 -2.66
C SER A 99 -4.94 13.94 -2.47
N ALA A 100 -5.48 14.81 -1.64
CA ALA A 100 -6.91 14.90 -1.45
C ALA A 100 -7.33 16.36 -1.44
N GLU A 101 -8.43 16.65 -2.11
CA GLU A 101 -9.00 17.99 -2.07
C GLU A 101 -9.78 18.18 -0.79
N GLN A 102 -9.53 19.32 -0.14
CA GLN A 102 -10.20 19.65 1.10
C GLN A 102 -10.61 21.11 1.05
N GLY A 103 -11.85 21.34 0.65
CA GLY A 103 -12.34 22.68 0.42
C GLY A 103 -11.64 23.31 -0.77
N ARG A 104 -10.91 24.39 -0.53
CA ARG A 104 -10.24 25.14 -1.62
C ARG A 104 -8.77 24.74 -1.81
N SER A 105 -8.26 23.80 -1.02
CA SER A 105 -6.85 23.45 -1.10
C SER A 105 -6.69 21.95 -1.29
N THR A 106 -5.59 21.58 -1.97
CA THR A 106 -5.17 20.20 -2.11
C THR A 106 -4.15 19.92 -1.02
N GLN A 107 -4.32 18.82 -0.30
CA GLN A 107 -3.39 18.41 0.73
C GLN A 107 -2.82 17.05 0.44
N THR A 108 -1.55 16.86 0.79
CA THR A 108 -0.92 15.55 0.72
C THR A 108 -1.15 14.85 2.05
N LEU A 109 -1.77 13.69 1.98
CA LEU A 109 -2.04 12.85 3.14
C LEU A 109 -1.10 11.66 3.11
N CYS A 110 -0.91 11.04 4.27
CA CYS A 110 -0.01 9.93 4.43
C CYS A 110 -0.74 8.73 5.04
N LEU A 111 -0.61 7.58 4.40
CA LEU A 111 -1.05 6.31 4.94
C LEU A 111 0.19 5.55 5.37
N GLU A 112 0.29 5.24 6.66
CA GLU A 112 1.37 4.38 7.17
C GLU A 112 0.79 3.03 7.54
N GLU A 113 1.44 1.97 7.07
CA GLU A 113 0.97 0.62 7.30
C GLU A 113 2.16 -0.32 7.49
N ARG A 114 2.02 -1.26 8.44
CA ARG A 114 2.89 -2.41 8.54
C ARG A 114 2.13 -3.59 7.97
N SER A 115 2.45 -3.93 6.73
CA SER A 115 1.75 -4.98 5.99
C SER A 115 2.37 -6.33 6.27
N ARG A 116 1.52 -7.34 6.43
CA ARG A 116 1.95 -8.72 6.55
C ARG A 116 1.74 -9.44 5.22
N PHE A 117 2.77 -10.16 4.80
CA PHE A 117 2.76 -10.94 3.57
C PHE A 117 3.05 -12.38 3.88
N VAL A 118 2.41 -13.27 3.15
CA VAL A 118 2.64 -14.72 3.28
C VAL A 118 2.93 -15.28 1.91
N ARG A 119 3.77 -16.33 1.88
CA ARG A 119 4.07 -17.04 0.65
C ARG A 119 3.36 -18.38 0.67
N GLU A 120 2.65 -18.68 -0.43
CA GLU A 120 1.93 -19.92 -0.58
C GLU A 120 2.08 -20.37 -2.03
N ASN A 121 2.45 -21.62 -2.23
CA ASN A 121 2.68 -22.17 -3.56
C ASN A 121 3.70 -21.35 -4.38
N GLY A 122 4.70 -20.81 -3.68
CA GLY A 122 5.75 -20.03 -4.32
C GLY A 122 5.39 -18.59 -4.64
N LEU A 123 4.19 -18.14 -4.25
CA LEU A 123 3.72 -16.79 -4.53
C LEU A 123 3.54 -16.01 -3.23
N TRP A 124 4.04 -14.78 -3.22
CA TRP A 124 3.80 -13.88 -2.10
C TRP A 124 2.44 -13.22 -2.25
N TYR A 125 1.72 -13.09 -1.13
CA TYR A 125 0.41 -12.46 -1.08
C TYR A 125 0.35 -11.47 0.09
N TYR A 126 -0.40 -10.38 -0.08
CA TYR A 126 -0.78 -9.53 1.03
C TYR A 126 -1.94 -10.20 1.78
N ILE A 127 -1.86 -10.25 3.11
CA ILE A 127 -2.90 -10.90 3.89
C ILE A 127 -3.59 -9.93 4.86
N ASP A 128 -2.81 -9.12 5.59
CA ASP A 128 -3.39 -8.12 6.48
C ASP A 128 -2.34 -7.04 6.77
N GLY A 129 -2.72 -6.06 7.57
CA GLY A 129 -1.81 -4.99 7.94
C GLY A 129 -2.24 -4.32 9.23
N GLU A 130 -1.29 -3.67 9.87
CA GLU A 130 -1.51 -2.84 11.02
C GLU A 130 -1.23 -1.40 10.65
N PHE A 131 -2.05 -0.50 11.18
CA PHE A 131 -1.89 0.93 10.94
C PHE A 131 -1.39 1.55 12.23
N PRO A 132 -0.07 1.85 12.35
CA PRO A 132 0.47 2.41 13.58
C PRO A 132 -0.28 3.65 14.06
N GLN A 133 -0.75 4.45 13.12
CA GLN A 133 -1.54 5.63 13.44
C GLN A 133 -2.90 5.28 14.05
N ALA A 134 -3.51 4.18 13.58
CA ALA A 134 -4.76 3.69 14.13
C ALA A 134 -4.55 3.09 15.51
N ASN A 135 -3.37 2.55 15.78
CA ASN A 135 -3.03 2.04 17.10
C ASN A 135 -2.81 3.18 18.09
N GLN A 136 -2.64 4.40 17.60
CA GLN A 136 -2.66 5.60 18.40
C GLN A 136 -4.09 6.14 18.51
N ALA A 137 -5.05 5.24 18.53
CA ALA A 137 -6.47 5.56 18.55
C ALA A 137 -6.92 6.28 19.83
N LYS A 138 -6.00 6.53 20.74
CA LYS A 138 -6.22 7.44 21.85
C LYS A 138 -6.20 8.89 21.41
N VAL A 139 -5.90 9.14 20.15
CA VAL A 139 -6.03 10.46 19.54
C VAL A 139 -7.51 10.81 19.51
N GLY A 140 -7.89 11.88 20.19
CA GLY A 140 -9.26 12.36 20.18
C GLY A 140 -9.63 12.85 18.79
N ARG A 141 -10.93 12.87 18.51
CA ARG A 141 -11.43 13.29 17.19
C ARG A 141 -11.03 14.73 16.85
N ASN A 142 -10.79 15.55 17.85
CA ASN A 142 -10.41 16.95 17.67
C ASN A 142 -8.90 17.17 17.70
N ASN A 143 -8.12 16.11 17.94
CA ASN A 143 -6.67 16.21 17.95
C ASN A 143 -6.12 16.18 16.53
N PRO A 144 -4.90 16.70 16.30
CA PRO A 144 -4.28 16.60 14.99
C PRO A 144 -4.17 15.16 14.54
N CYS A 145 -4.39 14.94 13.25
CA CYS A 145 -4.28 13.59 12.70
C CYS A 145 -2.83 13.12 12.73
N PRO A 146 -2.56 11.86 13.16
CA PRO A 146 -1.20 11.33 13.16
C PRO A 146 -0.53 11.27 11.79
N CYS A 147 -1.29 11.35 10.71
CA CYS A 147 -0.71 11.37 9.36
C CYS A 147 -0.04 12.70 9.02
N GLN A 148 -0.06 13.65 9.95
CA GLN A 148 0.59 14.97 9.81
C GLN A 148 0.01 15.82 8.68
N SER A 149 -1.24 15.58 8.34
CA SER A 149 -1.91 16.39 7.32
C SER A 149 -2.26 17.81 7.80
N GLY A 150 -2.12 18.06 9.09
CA GLY A 150 -2.53 19.32 9.69
C GLY A 150 -4.01 19.39 10.00
N LYS A 151 -4.75 18.30 9.77
CA LYS A 151 -6.19 18.24 10.01
C LYS A 151 -6.49 17.51 11.29
N LYS A 152 -7.68 17.76 11.83
CA LYS A 152 -8.16 17.00 12.96
C LYS A 152 -8.40 15.56 12.52
N PHE A 153 -8.19 14.62 13.45
CA PHE A 153 -8.31 13.21 13.17
C PHE A 153 -9.64 12.86 12.50
N LYS A 154 -10.74 13.41 13.00
CA LYS A 154 -12.07 13.14 12.46
C LYS A 154 -12.26 13.60 11.01
N LYS A 155 -11.43 14.53 10.54
CA LYS A 155 -11.53 15.07 9.18
C LYS A 155 -10.49 14.49 8.25
N CYS A 156 -9.68 13.56 8.72
CA CYS A 156 -8.62 12.94 7.94
C CYS A 156 -8.72 11.43 8.01
N CYS A 157 -8.17 10.84 9.05
CA CYS A 157 -8.15 9.38 9.19
C CYS A 157 -9.28 8.82 10.05
N GLY A 158 -9.96 9.68 10.76
CA GLY A 158 -11.04 9.29 11.66
C GLY A 158 -12.40 9.05 11.04
#